data_d5afc708d411d7525e85c1560292cf73
#
_entry.id   d5afc708d411d7525e85c1560292cf73
#
_cell.length_a   1.000
_cell.length_b   1.000
_cell.length_c   1.000
_cell.angle_alpha   90.00
_cell.angle_beta   90.00
_cell.angle_gamma   90.00
#
_symmetry.space_group_name_H-M   'P 1'
#
loop_
_entity.id
_entity.type
_entity.pdbx_description
1 polymer ?
#
loop_
_entity_poly.entity_id
_entity_poly.type
_entity_poly.pdbx_seq_one_letter_code
_entity_poly.pdbx_strand_id
1 'polypeptide(L)'
;MKIFEKTPTRNSYDVIIIGGAIMGSSTAWFLSQNPDFKGNILVVEKDQKYELCSTAHTTSCMRQQFSTKLNIEISQFAADFVLNLQEYMNDDIRIPKLAIKSFGYMYLAANESFSNLLRKNQKVQVEAGAATELLTPNDIKKRYPFYNVDDIKLGSINLINEGYWDSITVFDWFRKQAQENGVEYIENEVIEIKKTKAGNRIQSVTLASGEIVSGENFVNASGPRGALTARMAGIEIPIEPKKRYSWIFKAENPLDRDLPLTIDPSGIHVRENGGGTYQAGGHEIEDPTVDFDDFSMDHEFWEEQVWPILAHRIPQFTSLKLIREWAGHYAMNIMDQNAIIGPHSIVQNFIFLNGFSGHGSQQAPAMGRAVAEFLTHGEYKTLDMSPFGYGRILNDKKLIEEAII
;
A
#
# COMPACT_ATOMS: atom_id res chain seq x y z
N MET A 1 10.03 7.24 26.70
CA MET A 1 9.77 7.88 25.41
C MET A 1 11.08 7.85 24.64
N LYS A 2 11.18 7.12 23.52
CA LYS A 2 12.39 7.20 22.68
C LYS A 2 12.49 8.63 22.15
N ILE A 3 13.59 9.30 22.43
CA ILE A 3 13.94 10.57 21.79
C ILE A 3 14.48 10.19 20.43
N PHE A 4 13.80 10.62 19.38
CA PHE A 4 14.29 10.46 18.01
C PHE A 4 15.32 11.55 17.72
N GLU A 5 16.42 11.15 17.07
CA GLU A 5 17.42 12.10 16.57
C GLU A 5 16.75 13.01 15.53
N LYS A 6 17.04 14.31 15.59
CA LYS A 6 16.45 15.30 14.68
C LYS A 6 17.41 15.76 13.60
N THR A 7 18.70 15.61 13.86
CA THR A 7 19.75 16.08 12.96
C THR A 7 20.58 14.92 12.47
N PRO A 8 21.00 14.92 11.19
CA PRO A 8 21.83 13.86 10.64
C PRO A 8 23.24 13.92 11.23
N THR A 9 23.87 12.76 11.41
CA THR A 9 25.24 12.65 11.91
C THR A 9 26.29 12.99 10.85
N ARG A 10 25.88 13.03 9.56
CA ARG A 10 26.75 13.30 8.41
C ARG A 10 26.15 14.39 7.53
N ASN A 11 27.00 15.06 6.75
CA ASN A 11 26.58 16.06 5.78
C ASN A 11 26.34 15.46 4.38
N SER A 12 26.67 14.17 4.17
CA SER A 12 26.51 13.48 2.90
C SER A 12 26.21 12.00 3.08
N TYR A 13 25.35 11.47 2.21
CA TYR A 13 24.94 10.07 2.17
C TYR A 13 24.91 9.56 0.74
N ASP A 14 25.04 8.23 0.57
CA ASP A 14 24.92 7.59 -0.73
C ASP A 14 23.44 7.52 -1.16
N VAL A 15 22.54 7.32 -0.18
CA VAL A 15 21.09 7.31 -0.42
C VAL A 15 20.38 8.11 0.67
N ILE A 16 19.51 9.04 0.26
CA ILE A 16 18.57 9.74 1.13
C ILE A 16 17.15 9.30 0.76
N ILE A 17 16.44 8.70 1.73
CA ILE A 17 15.06 8.25 1.58
C ILE A 17 14.14 9.26 2.27
N ILE A 18 13.23 9.87 1.51
CA ILE A 18 12.27 10.86 2.00
C ILE A 18 10.96 10.15 2.27
N GLY A 19 10.64 9.98 3.57
CA GLY A 19 9.55 9.16 4.07
C GLY A 19 10.01 7.78 4.57
N GLY A 20 9.82 7.52 5.86
CA GLY A 20 10.29 6.33 6.57
C GLY A 20 9.21 5.30 6.90
N ALA A 21 7.98 5.45 6.37
CA ALA A 21 6.93 4.45 6.54
C ALA A 21 7.28 3.15 5.78
N ILE A 22 6.33 2.23 5.61
CA ILE A 22 6.63 0.87 5.13
C ILE A 22 7.43 0.83 3.82
N MET A 23 7.19 1.75 2.88
CA MET A 23 7.91 1.81 1.60
C MET A 23 9.38 2.20 1.77
N GLY A 24 9.63 3.31 2.48
CA GLY A 24 10.99 3.78 2.73
C GLY A 24 11.77 2.81 3.60
N SER A 25 11.13 2.24 4.64
CA SER A 25 11.77 1.27 5.52
C SER A 25 12.06 -0.07 4.83
N SER A 26 11.20 -0.54 3.92
CA SER A 26 11.47 -1.70 3.08
C SER A 26 12.70 -1.45 2.19
N THR A 27 12.75 -0.31 1.51
CA THR A 27 13.91 0.06 0.68
C THR A 27 15.20 0.15 1.51
N ALA A 28 15.14 0.81 2.66
CA ALA A 28 16.28 0.95 3.57
C ALA A 28 16.80 -0.41 4.06
N TRP A 29 15.88 -1.31 4.40
CA TRP A 29 16.23 -2.65 4.84
C TRP A 29 16.88 -3.47 3.72
N PHE A 30 16.24 -3.57 2.53
CA PHE A 30 16.80 -4.31 1.40
C PHE A 30 18.17 -3.77 0.95
N LEU A 31 18.38 -2.45 0.97
CA LEU A 31 19.70 -1.86 0.69
C LEU A 31 20.73 -2.24 1.75
N SER A 32 20.37 -2.12 3.03
CA SER A 32 21.31 -2.39 4.13
C SER A 32 21.69 -3.87 4.27
N GLN A 33 20.86 -4.77 3.75
CA GLN A 33 21.11 -6.21 3.70
C GLN A 33 21.94 -6.61 2.46
N ASN A 34 21.94 -5.80 1.42
CA ASN A 34 22.59 -6.17 0.16
C ASN A 34 24.13 -6.12 0.31
N PRO A 35 24.83 -7.26 0.13
CA PRO A 35 26.29 -7.31 0.28
C PRO A 35 27.05 -6.45 -0.75
N ASP A 36 26.42 -6.14 -1.89
CA ASP A 36 27.03 -5.32 -2.94
C ASP A 36 26.83 -3.82 -2.71
N PHE A 37 25.93 -3.42 -1.79
CA PHE A 37 25.75 -2.02 -1.39
C PHE A 37 26.58 -1.72 -0.14
N LYS A 38 27.47 -0.72 -0.20
CA LYS A 38 28.35 -0.33 0.91
C LYS A 38 28.16 1.12 1.34
N GLY A 39 27.10 1.76 0.85
CA GLY A 39 26.85 3.17 1.09
C GLY A 39 26.15 3.46 2.43
N ASN A 40 26.19 4.73 2.82
CA ASN A 40 25.45 5.23 3.98
C ASN A 40 24.03 5.66 3.57
N ILE A 41 23.06 5.28 4.38
CA ILE A 41 21.65 5.55 4.11
C ILE A 41 21.10 6.47 5.20
N LEU A 42 20.41 7.53 4.78
CA LEU A 42 19.61 8.39 5.66
C LEU A 42 18.14 8.25 5.31
N VAL A 43 17.32 8.00 6.31
CA VAL A 43 15.84 8.08 6.21
C VAL A 43 15.39 9.34 6.95
N VAL A 44 14.74 10.24 6.22
CA VAL A 44 14.12 11.44 6.79
C VAL A 44 12.62 11.21 6.91
N GLU A 45 12.12 11.13 8.15
CA GLU A 45 10.69 10.92 8.45
C GLU A 45 10.16 12.06 9.30
N LYS A 46 9.08 12.68 8.85
CA LYS A 46 8.50 13.86 9.53
C LYS A 46 7.85 13.50 10.88
N ASP A 47 7.30 12.28 11.02
CA ASP A 47 6.68 11.79 12.25
C ASP A 47 7.07 10.34 12.51
N GLN A 48 8.06 10.11 13.36
CA GLN A 48 8.52 8.76 13.70
C GLN A 48 7.57 7.99 14.63
N LYS A 49 6.45 8.57 15.01
CA LYS A 49 5.33 7.83 15.62
C LYS A 49 4.46 7.15 14.56
N TYR A 50 4.52 7.64 13.32
CA TYR A 50 3.77 7.12 12.17
C TYR A 50 2.24 7.15 12.36
N GLU A 51 1.73 8.03 13.23
CA GLU A 51 0.31 8.05 13.59
C GLU A 51 -0.60 8.45 12.43
N LEU A 52 -0.13 9.31 11.53
CA LEU A 52 -0.90 9.85 10.41
C LEU A 52 -0.47 9.30 9.04
N CYS A 53 0.40 8.30 8.99
CA CYS A 53 0.83 7.72 7.72
C CYS A 53 -0.18 6.66 7.21
N SER A 54 -0.23 6.48 5.88
CA SER A 54 -1.08 5.46 5.25
C SER A 54 -0.82 4.04 5.78
N THR A 55 0.42 3.76 6.22
CA THR A 55 0.81 2.46 6.81
C THR A 55 0.05 2.16 8.09
N ALA A 56 -0.17 3.16 8.96
CA ALA A 56 -0.91 2.98 10.22
C ALA A 56 -2.43 2.82 10.01
N HIS A 57 -2.96 3.32 8.90
CA HIS A 57 -4.39 3.33 8.60
C HIS A 57 -4.83 2.22 7.64
N THR A 58 -3.93 1.29 7.31
CA THR A 58 -4.21 0.19 6.38
C THR A 58 -5.23 -0.80 6.93
N THR A 59 -6.04 -1.39 6.06
CA THR A 59 -6.87 -2.56 6.38
C THR A 59 -6.05 -3.84 6.53
N SER A 60 -4.75 -3.79 6.21
CA SER A 60 -3.81 -4.93 6.28
C SER A 60 -4.32 -6.18 5.58
N CYS A 61 -4.92 -6.03 4.42
CA CYS A 61 -5.33 -7.17 3.61
C CYS A 61 -4.42 -7.33 2.38
N MET A 62 -4.22 -8.57 2.00
CA MET A 62 -3.44 -8.99 0.85
C MET A 62 -4.35 -9.70 -0.15
N ARG A 63 -4.13 -9.45 -1.45
CA ARG A 63 -4.84 -10.09 -2.55
C ARG A 63 -3.93 -10.31 -3.75
N GLN A 64 -4.28 -11.28 -4.59
CA GLN A 64 -3.68 -11.55 -5.89
C GLN A 64 -4.63 -11.18 -7.04
N GLN A 65 -5.86 -10.78 -6.74
CA GLN A 65 -6.89 -10.43 -7.71
C GLN A 65 -6.63 -9.05 -8.31
N PHE A 66 -5.60 -8.96 -9.16
CA PHE A 66 -5.26 -7.78 -9.96
C PHE A 66 -5.53 -8.04 -11.45
N SER A 67 -5.59 -6.97 -12.24
CA SER A 67 -5.78 -7.02 -13.69
C SER A 67 -4.47 -7.18 -14.47
N THR A 68 -3.32 -6.95 -13.83
CA THR A 68 -2.00 -7.05 -14.47
C THR A 68 -1.16 -8.16 -13.85
N LYS A 69 -0.49 -8.94 -14.69
CA LYS A 69 0.38 -10.04 -14.26
C LYS A 69 1.45 -9.59 -13.28
N LEU A 70 2.06 -8.44 -13.51
CA LEU A 70 3.12 -7.92 -12.64
C LEU A 70 2.61 -7.63 -11.21
N ASN A 71 1.41 -7.05 -11.04
CA ASN A 71 0.81 -6.86 -9.72
C ASN A 71 0.51 -8.19 -9.01
N ILE A 72 0.14 -9.23 -9.76
CA ILE A 72 -0.09 -10.57 -9.21
C ILE A 72 1.24 -11.15 -8.70
N GLU A 73 2.30 -11.10 -9.50
CA GLU A 73 3.64 -11.59 -9.14
C GLU A 73 4.23 -10.84 -7.93
N ILE A 74 4.02 -9.52 -7.86
CA ILE A 74 4.38 -8.69 -6.70
C ILE A 74 3.67 -9.19 -5.44
N SER A 75 2.38 -9.48 -5.53
CA SER A 75 1.59 -9.98 -4.40
C SER A 75 1.96 -11.38 -3.98
N GLN A 76 2.29 -12.26 -4.92
CA GLN A 76 2.78 -13.61 -4.63
C GLN A 76 4.12 -13.57 -3.90
N PHE A 77 5.05 -12.73 -4.35
CA PHE A 77 6.30 -12.53 -3.63
C PHE A 77 6.05 -11.96 -2.23
N ALA A 78 5.15 -10.99 -2.08
CA ALA A 78 4.85 -10.41 -0.78
C ALA A 78 4.23 -11.44 0.18
N ALA A 79 3.37 -12.34 -0.32
CA ALA A 79 2.81 -13.42 0.48
C ALA A 79 3.90 -14.39 0.95
N ASP A 80 4.80 -14.79 0.05
CA ASP A 80 5.96 -15.62 0.38
C ASP A 80 6.86 -14.95 1.42
N PHE A 81 7.18 -13.66 1.21
CA PHE A 81 7.98 -12.87 2.13
C PHE A 81 7.38 -12.82 3.55
N VAL A 82 6.08 -12.59 3.66
CA VAL A 82 5.38 -12.54 4.96
C VAL A 82 5.40 -13.89 5.67
N LEU A 83 5.12 -14.97 4.94
CA LEU A 83 5.07 -16.32 5.50
C LEU A 83 6.45 -16.82 5.93
N ASN A 84 7.51 -16.38 5.27
CA ASN A 84 8.90 -16.77 5.51
C ASN A 84 9.75 -15.59 6.06
N LEU A 85 9.13 -14.64 6.77
CA LEU A 85 9.78 -13.40 7.21
C LEU A 85 11.08 -13.66 8.00
N GLN A 86 11.11 -14.65 8.87
CA GLN A 86 12.32 -15.00 9.64
C GLN A 86 13.47 -15.39 8.72
N GLU A 87 13.21 -16.25 7.72
CA GLU A 87 14.22 -16.71 6.75
C GLU A 87 14.77 -15.55 5.92
N TYR A 88 13.88 -14.68 5.40
CA TYR A 88 14.29 -13.46 4.69
C TYR A 88 15.13 -12.51 5.55
N MET A 89 14.91 -12.52 6.86
CA MET A 89 15.60 -11.68 7.85
C MET A 89 16.68 -12.44 8.63
N ASN A 90 17.43 -13.31 7.92
CA ASN A 90 18.61 -14.05 8.42
C ASN A 90 18.31 -14.92 9.66
N ASP A 91 17.17 -15.59 9.69
CA ASP A 91 16.71 -16.48 10.77
C ASP A 91 16.71 -15.80 12.15
N ASP A 92 16.42 -14.50 12.19
CA ASP A 92 16.34 -13.76 13.44
C ASP A 92 15.19 -14.27 14.31
N ILE A 93 15.53 -15.00 15.37
CA ILE A 93 14.58 -15.65 16.28
C ILE A 93 13.70 -14.68 17.05
N ARG A 94 14.02 -13.38 17.06
CA ARG A 94 13.21 -12.32 17.68
C ARG A 94 11.95 -12.01 16.86
N ILE A 95 11.95 -12.38 15.57
CA ILE A 95 10.84 -12.13 14.65
C ILE A 95 9.74 -13.15 14.91
N PRO A 96 8.49 -12.72 15.15
CA PRO A 96 7.40 -13.67 15.29
C PRO A 96 7.11 -14.37 13.96
N LYS A 97 6.65 -15.62 14.02
CA LYS A 97 6.09 -16.28 12.85
C LYS A 97 4.78 -15.59 12.47
N LEU A 98 4.72 -15.11 11.25
CA LEU A 98 3.53 -14.49 10.71
C LEU A 98 2.69 -15.48 9.92
N ALA A 99 1.41 -15.17 9.80
CA ALA A 99 0.47 -15.93 8.99
C ALA A 99 -0.43 -14.96 8.21
N ILE A 100 -0.87 -15.39 7.05
CA ILE A 100 -1.97 -14.75 6.32
C ILE A 100 -3.24 -15.46 6.75
N LYS A 101 -4.17 -14.75 7.39
CA LYS A 101 -5.52 -15.26 7.68
C LYS A 101 -6.31 -15.31 6.38
N SER A 102 -6.22 -16.44 5.69
CA SER A 102 -6.76 -16.65 4.35
C SER A 102 -8.28 -16.87 4.36
N PHE A 103 -9.06 -15.94 4.93
CA PHE A 103 -10.53 -15.94 4.81
C PHE A 103 -10.98 -15.59 3.40
N GLY A 104 -10.08 -15.07 2.58
CA GLY A 104 -10.31 -14.77 1.18
C GLY A 104 -10.60 -13.30 0.89
N TYR A 105 -10.67 -13.04 -0.41
CA TYR A 105 -11.02 -11.74 -0.96
C TYR A 105 -12.08 -11.95 -2.03
N MET A 106 -13.26 -11.32 -1.89
CA MET A 106 -14.41 -11.53 -2.77
C MET A 106 -14.87 -10.23 -3.41
N TYR A 107 -14.90 -10.19 -4.73
CA TYR A 107 -15.58 -9.15 -5.50
C TYR A 107 -16.98 -9.61 -5.88
N LEU A 108 -17.98 -8.75 -5.71
CA LEU A 108 -19.36 -8.97 -6.11
C LEU A 108 -19.73 -8.05 -7.27
N ALA A 109 -20.27 -8.62 -8.35
CA ALA A 109 -20.70 -7.87 -9.53
C ALA A 109 -22.22 -7.89 -9.65
N ALA A 110 -22.87 -6.71 -9.69
CA ALA A 110 -24.29 -6.55 -9.89
C ALA A 110 -24.68 -6.32 -11.35
N ASN A 111 -23.72 -6.04 -12.24
CA ASN A 111 -23.98 -5.76 -13.66
C ASN A 111 -23.06 -6.58 -14.58
N GLU A 112 -23.44 -6.66 -15.87
CA GLU A 112 -22.70 -7.46 -16.85
C GLU A 112 -21.31 -6.87 -17.18
N SER A 113 -21.15 -5.56 -17.16
CA SER A 113 -19.87 -4.91 -17.45
C SER A 113 -18.81 -5.36 -16.44
N PHE A 114 -19.11 -5.24 -15.13
CA PHE A 114 -18.19 -5.65 -14.08
C PHE A 114 -18.03 -7.20 -14.01
N SER A 115 -19.10 -7.94 -14.29
CA SER A 115 -19.02 -9.42 -14.43
C SER A 115 -18.03 -9.83 -15.51
N ASN A 116 -18.05 -9.16 -16.68
CA ASN A 116 -17.12 -9.43 -17.76
C ASN A 116 -15.69 -9.05 -17.42
N LEU A 117 -15.52 -7.95 -16.68
CA LEU A 117 -14.22 -7.55 -16.13
C LEU A 117 -13.66 -8.63 -15.19
N LEU A 118 -14.46 -9.13 -14.24
CA LEU A 118 -14.04 -10.22 -13.35
C LEU A 118 -13.65 -11.48 -14.11
N ARG A 119 -14.40 -11.85 -15.17
CA ARG A 119 -14.05 -13.00 -16.04
C ARG A 119 -12.73 -12.78 -16.79
N LYS A 120 -12.49 -11.56 -17.29
CA LYS A 120 -11.23 -11.18 -17.95
C LYS A 120 -10.06 -11.28 -16.98
N ASN A 121 -10.20 -10.67 -15.81
CA ASN A 121 -9.16 -10.62 -14.81
C ASN A 121 -8.84 -12.00 -14.23
N GLN A 122 -9.85 -12.84 -14.00
CA GLN A 122 -9.67 -14.22 -13.53
C GLN A 122 -8.76 -15.03 -14.46
N LYS A 123 -8.87 -14.86 -15.79
CA LYS A 123 -7.96 -15.54 -16.73
C LYS A 123 -6.51 -15.15 -16.52
N VAL A 124 -6.25 -13.84 -16.42
CA VAL A 124 -4.89 -13.32 -16.14
C VAL A 124 -4.37 -13.84 -14.79
N GLN A 125 -5.22 -13.87 -13.79
CA GLN A 125 -4.88 -14.33 -12.44
C GLN A 125 -4.53 -15.81 -12.42
N VAL A 126 -5.33 -16.66 -13.07
CA VAL A 126 -5.08 -18.11 -13.16
C VAL A 126 -3.83 -18.39 -14.01
N GLU A 127 -3.63 -17.69 -15.11
CA GLU A 127 -2.41 -17.79 -15.93
C GLU A 127 -1.15 -17.40 -15.16
N ALA A 128 -1.27 -16.46 -14.20
CA ALA A 128 -0.20 -16.07 -13.28
C ALA A 128 -0.10 -16.98 -12.04
N GLY A 129 -0.91 -18.04 -11.94
CA GLY A 129 -0.86 -19.03 -10.85
C GLY A 129 -1.71 -18.69 -9.62
N ALA A 130 -2.55 -17.64 -9.67
CA ALA A 130 -3.49 -17.35 -8.58
C ALA A 130 -4.70 -18.33 -8.64
N ALA A 131 -5.21 -18.70 -7.47
CA ALA A 131 -6.31 -19.66 -7.33
C ALA A 131 -7.71 -19.01 -7.38
N THR A 132 -7.91 -18.03 -8.24
CA THR A 132 -9.15 -17.29 -8.34
C THR A 132 -10.27 -18.12 -8.95
N GLU A 133 -11.39 -18.22 -8.25
CA GLU A 133 -12.62 -18.88 -8.67
C GLU A 133 -13.70 -17.84 -9.02
N LEU A 134 -14.55 -18.19 -10.00
CA LEU A 134 -15.77 -17.43 -10.28
C LEU A 134 -16.97 -18.19 -9.70
N LEU A 135 -17.84 -17.48 -9.00
CA LEU A 135 -18.99 -18.03 -8.31
C LEU A 135 -20.30 -17.45 -8.88
N THR A 136 -21.26 -18.33 -9.18
CA THR A 136 -22.63 -17.88 -9.43
C THR A 136 -23.30 -17.42 -8.13
N PRO A 137 -24.40 -16.64 -8.18
CA PRO A 137 -25.15 -16.28 -6.96
C PRO A 137 -25.55 -17.49 -6.10
N ASN A 138 -25.93 -18.60 -6.75
CA ASN A 138 -26.26 -19.84 -6.04
C ASN A 138 -25.04 -20.46 -5.34
N ASP A 139 -23.86 -20.41 -5.95
CA ASP A 139 -22.62 -20.90 -5.33
C ASP A 139 -22.23 -20.03 -4.14
N ILE A 140 -22.37 -18.69 -4.27
CA ILE A 140 -22.14 -17.75 -3.18
C ILE A 140 -23.09 -18.07 -2.01
N LYS A 141 -24.39 -18.18 -2.29
CA LYS A 141 -25.42 -18.46 -1.25
C LYS A 141 -25.20 -19.81 -0.57
N LYS A 142 -24.76 -20.82 -1.31
CA LYS A 142 -24.44 -22.14 -0.76
C LYS A 142 -23.21 -22.10 0.16
N ARG A 143 -22.15 -21.37 -0.24
CA ARG A 143 -20.88 -21.30 0.48
C ARG A 143 -20.95 -20.32 1.66
N TYR A 144 -21.69 -19.21 1.49
CA TYR A 144 -21.84 -18.10 2.43
C TYR A 144 -23.32 -17.72 2.57
N PRO A 145 -24.13 -18.49 3.34
CA PRO A 145 -25.59 -18.31 3.42
C PRO A 145 -26.07 -16.96 3.94
N PHE A 146 -25.18 -16.24 4.62
CA PHE A 146 -25.46 -14.92 5.18
C PHE A 146 -25.56 -13.80 4.13
N TYR A 147 -25.04 -13.96 2.90
CA TYR A 147 -25.16 -12.92 1.88
C TYR A 147 -26.58 -12.84 1.30
N ASN A 148 -27.07 -11.63 1.16
CA ASN A 148 -28.10 -11.33 0.17
C ASN A 148 -27.41 -11.22 -1.20
N VAL A 149 -27.88 -11.99 -2.17
CA VAL A 149 -27.32 -12.06 -3.52
C VAL A 149 -28.33 -11.76 -4.61
N ASP A 150 -29.49 -11.19 -4.26
CA ASP A 150 -30.63 -10.99 -5.19
C ASP A 150 -30.27 -10.04 -6.34
N ASP A 151 -29.39 -9.10 -6.12
CA ASP A 151 -28.85 -8.13 -7.10
C ASP A 151 -27.52 -8.60 -7.75
N ILE A 152 -26.94 -9.71 -7.32
CA ILE A 152 -25.62 -10.18 -7.77
C ILE A 152 -25.73 -11.07 -9.01
N LYS A 153 -24.83 -10.87 -9.94
CA LYS A 153 -24.69 -11.68 -11.17
C LYS A 153 -23.50 -12.62 -11.13
N LEU A 154 -22.40 -12.20 -10.48
CA LEU A 154 -21.17 -12.96 -10.40
C LEU A 154 -20.38 -12.58 -9.16
N GLY A 155 -19.69 -13.56 -8.57
CA GLY A 155 -18.62 -13.32 -7.60
C GLY A 155 -17.28 -13.79 -8.13
N SER A 156 -16.19 -13.18 -7.67
CA SER A 156 -14.81 -13.63 -7.86
C SER A 156 -14.16 -13.77 -6.50
N ILE A 157 -13.59 -14.93 -6.19
CA ILE A 157 -12.96 -15.20 -4.89
C ILE A 157 -11.64 -15.92 -5.05
N ASN A 158 -10.68 -15.59 -4.20
CA ASN A 158 -9.50 -16.41 -3.96
C ASN A 158 -9.30 -16.59 -2.45
N LEU A 159 -9.03 -17.81 -2.03
CA LEU A 159 -8.81 -18.18 -0.62
C LEU A 159 -7.33 -18.49 -0.31
N ILE A 160 -6.46 -18.48 -1.31
CA ILE A 160 -5.05 -18.83 -1.13
C ILE A 160 -4.22 -17.57 -0.99
N ASN A 161 -3.65 -17.37 0.20
CA ASN A 161 -2.83 -16.21 0.55
C ASN A 161 -3.56 -14.88 0.29
N GLU A 162 -4.88 -14.85 0.49
CA GLU A 162 -5.70 -13.65 0.45
C GLU A 162 -6.48 -13.47 1.74
N GLY A 163 -6.38 -12.29 2.33
CA GLY A 163 -6.97 -11.94 3.61
C GLY A 163 -6.06 -11.08 4.47
N TYR A 164 -6.26 -11.13 5.78
CA TYR A 164 -5.53 -10.27 6.72
C TYR A 164 -4.13 -10.82 7.04
N TRP A 165 -3.18 -9.91 7.13
CA TRP A 165 -1.83 -10.16 7.63
C TRP A 165 -1.34 -8.98 8.51
N ASP A 166 -0.35 -9.22 9.35
CA ASP A 166 0.18 -8.18 10.24
C ASP A 166 1.26 -7.36 9.54
N SER A 167 0.81 -6.34 8.79
CA SER A 167 1.69 -5.43 8.06
C SER A 167 2.51 -4.51 8.98
N ILE A 168 1.99 -4.22 10.17
CA ILE A 168 2.68 -3.37 11.14
C ILE A 168 3.91 -4.08 11.71
N THR A 169 3.77 -5.36 12.05
CA THR A 169 4.94 -6.16 12.48
C THR A 169 6.01 -6.21 11.39
N VAL A 170 5.66 -6.40 10.12
CA VAL A 170 6.63 -6.40 9.00
C VAL A 170 7.30 -5.02 8.86
N PHE A 171 6.51 -3.94 8.93
CA PHE A 171 7.05 -2.58 8.90
C PHE A 171 8.03 -2.32 10.05
N ASP A 172 7.67 -2.69 11.27
CA ASP A 172 8.53 -2.51 12.44
C ASP A 172 9.86 -3.28 12.30
N TRP A 173 9.83 -4.48 11.72
CA TRP A 173 11.03 -5.26 11.49
C TRP A 173 11.89 -4.73 10.35
N PHE A 174 11.31 -4.22 9.26
CA PHE A 174 12.07 -3.50 8.25
C PHE A 174 12.87 -2.35 8.87
N ARG A 175 12.19 -1.49 9.64
CA ARG A 175 12.79 -0.33 10.28
C ARG A 175 13.85 -0.74 11.31
N LYS A 176 13.54 -1.70 12.18
CA LYS A 176 14.42 -2.15 13.26
C LYS A 176 15.70 -2.74 12.69
N GLN A 177 15.61 -3.68 11.78
CA GLN A 177 16.82 -4.30 11.21
C GLN A 177 17.61 -3.33 10.32
N ALA A 178 16.94 -2.43 9.58
CA ALA A 178 17.65 -1.39 8.84
C ALA A 178 18.50 -0.52 9.80
N GLN A 179 17.94 -0.12 10.96
CA GLN A 179 18.69 0.62 11.98
C GLN A 179 19.83 -0.22 12.60
N GLU A 180 19.59 -1.48 12.89
CA GLU A 180 20.64 -2.42 13.37
C GLU A 180 21.78 -2.58 12.35
N ASN A 181 21.48 -2.47 11.06
CA ASN A 181 22.43 -2.51 9.96
C ASN A 181 23.11 -1.14 9.69
N GLY A 182 22.86 -0.13 10.52
CA GLY A 182 23.52 1.18 10.43
C GLY A 182 22.80 2.22 9.59
N VAL A 183 21.55 1.98 9.15
CA VAL A 183 20.74 3.01 8.52
C VAL A 183 20.36 4.07 9.54
N GLU A 184 20.63 5.32 9.21
CA GLU A 184 20.28 6.45 10.07
C GLU A 184 18.83 6.90 9.80
N TYR A 185 18.03 7.03 10.87
CA TYR A 185 16.67 7.56 10.84
C TYR A 185 16.60 8.83 11.66
N ILE A 186 16.14 9.92 11.08
CA ILE A 186 15.91 11.18 11.77
C ILE A 186 14.45 11.60 11.71
N GLU A 187 13.97 12.25 12.79
CA GLU A 187 12.66 12.90 12.81
C GLU A 187 12.79 14.33 12.30
N ASN A 188 12.59 14.49 11.01
CA ASN A 188 12.72 15.79 10.34
C ASN A 188 11.90 15.82 9.05
N GLU A 189 11.75 16.97 8.44
CA GLU A 189 11.04 17.16 7.18
C GLU A 189 11.98 17.75 6.12
N VAL A 190 11.95 17.20 4.90
CA VAL A 190 12.59 17.81 3.75
C VAL A 190 11.70 18.94 3.25
N ILE A 191 12.23 20.17 3.26
CA ILE A 191 11.49 21.38 2.86
C ILE A 191 11.97 21.97 1.53
N GLU A 192 13.14 21.55 1.03
CA GLU A 192 13.67 22.01 -0.25
C GLU A 192 14.54 20.91 -0.87
N ILE A 193 14.51 20.82 -2.19
CA ILE A 193 15.38 19.95 -3.00
C ILE A 193 16.15 20.80 -3.98
N LYS A 194 17.48 20.82 -3.87
CA LYS A 194 18.37 21.61 -4.72
C LYS A 194 18.96 20.74 -5.82
N LYS A 195 18.79 21.18 -7.08
CA LYS A 195 19.43 20.55 -8.24
C LYS A 195 20.83 21.14 -8.50
N THR A 196 21.66 20.37 -9.19
CA THR A 196 22.93 20.86 -9.77
C THR A 196 22.67 21.99 -10.76
N LYS A 197 23.69 22.78 -11.09
CA LYS A 197 23.56 23.86 -12.09
C LYS A 197 23.09 23.36 -13.47
N ALA A 198 23.42 22.11 -13.82
CA ALA A 198 22.97 21.48 -15.06
C ALA A 198 21.51 21.05 -15.02
N GLY A 199 20.87 21.01 -13.83
CA GLY A 199 19.47 20.68 -13.65
C GLY A 199 19.12 19.18 -13.80
N ASN A 200 20.08 18.33 -14.08
CA ASN A 200 19.91 16.92 -14.40
C ASN A 200 20.16 15.97 -13.21
N ARG A 201 20.53 16.48 -12.05
CA ARG A 201 20.71 15.72 -10.80
C ARG A 201 20.27 16.55 -9.59
N ILE A 202 19.79 15.89 -8.55
CA ILE A 202 19.67 16.46 -7.22
C ILE A 202 21.06 16.50 -6.59
N GLN A 203 21.39 17.63 -5.93
CA GLN A 203 22.62 17.84 -5.22
C GLN A 203 22.45 17.64 -3.70
N SER A 204 21.36 18.19 -3.15
CA SER A 204 21.12 18.19 -1.70
C SER A 204 19.65 18.41 -1.38
N VAL A 205 19.29 18.11 -0.14
CA VAL A 205 18.02 18.49 0.49
C VAL A 205 18.29 19.44 1.64
N THR A 206 17.34 20.36 1.90
CA THR A 206 17.31 21.18 3.10
C THR A 206 16.26 20.62 4.05
N LEU A 207 16.64 20.43 5.30
CA LEU A 207 15.77 19.95 6.37
C LEU A 207 15.07 21.12 7.07
N ALA A 208 13.91 20.88 7.68
CA ALA A 208 13.17 21.89 8.42
C ALA A 208 13.97 22.48 9.60
N SER A 209 14.91 21.73 10.17
CA SER A 209 15.86 22.18 11.19
C SER A 209 17.01 23.06 10.66
N GLY A 210 17.14 23.20 9.33
CA GLY A 210 18.08 24.09 8.66
C GLY A 210 19.32 23.41 8.09
N GLU A 211 19.56 22.12 8.36
CA GLU A 211 20.70 21.40 7.79
C GLU A 211 20.52 21.18 6.30
N ILE A 212 21.63 21.28 5.57
CA ILE A 212 21.71 20.92 4.14
C ILE A 212 22.49 19.61 4.04
N VAL A 213 21.83 18.58 3.49
CA VAL A 213 22.38 17.23 3.38
C VAL A 213 22.54 16.88 1.89
N SER A 214 23.76 16.56 1.48
CA SER A 214 24.08 16.12 0.12
C SER A 214 23.82 14.62 -0.04
N GLY A 215 23.50 14.18 -1.25
CA GLY A 215 23.29 12.76 -1.53
C GLY A 215 23.64 12.37 -2.97
N GLU A 216 24.01 11.11 -3.16
CA GLU A 216 24.18 10.57 -4.49
C GLU A 216 22.85 10.18 -5.13
N ASN A 217 21.94 9.58 -4.36
CA ASN A 217 20.59 9.19 -4.79
C ASN A 217 19.54 9.64 -3.77
N PHE A 218 18.36 9.99 -4.26
CA PHE A 218 17.24 10.48 -3.48
C PHE A 218 15.98 9.67 -3.81
N VAL A 219 15.43 8.96 -2.83
CA VAL A 219 14.21 8.15 -3.00
C VAL A 219 13.02 8.92 -2.44
N ASN A 220 12.04 9.21 -3.28
CA ASN A 220 10.77 9.79 -2.85
C ASN A 220 9.83 8.66 -2.43
N ALA A 221 9.71 8.43 -1.12
CA ALA A 221 8.81 7.46 -0.49
C ALA A 221 7.79 8.16 0.43
N SER A 222 7.48 9.43 0.15
CA SER A 222 6.68 10.30 1.04
C SER A 222 5.15 10.09 0.94
N GLY A 223 4.70 8.96 0.40
CA GLY A 223 3.31 8.54 0.38
C GLY A 223 2.37 9.56 -0.27
N PRO A 224 1.27 9.96 0.39
CA PRO A 224 0.33 10.95 -0.15
C PRO A 224 0.97 12.30 -0.48
N ARG A 225 2.07 12.67 0.22
CA ARG A 225 2.84 13.90 -0.05
C ARG A 225 3.84 13.75 -1.20
N GLY A 226 3.85 12.62 -1.92
CA GLY A 226 4.79 12.31 -3.00
C GLY A 226 4.85 13.36 -4.09
N ALA A 227 3.71 13.95 -4.46
CA ALA A 227 3.65 15.04 -5.43
C ALA A 227 4.29 16.34 -4.89
N LEU A 228 4.13 16.66 -3.60
CA LEU A 228 4.80 17.82 -2.99
C LEU A 228 6.32 17.66 -3.04
N THR A 229 6.81 16.50 -2.62
CA THR A 229 8.25 16.19 -2.66
C THR A 229 8.81 16.27 -4.09
N ALA A 230 8.08 15.75 -5.08
CA ALA A 230 8.50 15.82 -6.48
C ALA A 230 8.53 17.27 -7.01
N ARG A 231 7.54 18.12 -6.64
CA ARG A 231 7.51 19.53 -7.02
C ARG A 231 8.70 20.32 -6.47
N MET A 232 9.23 19.98 -5.30
CA MET A 232 10.47 20.59 -4.79
C MET A 232 11.65 20.39 -5.76
N ALA A 233 11.65 19.28 -6.51
CA ALA A 233 12.61 19.01 -7.57
C ALA A 233 12.17 19.55 -8.96
N GLY A 234 11.06 20.28 -9.05
CA GLY A 234 10.47 20.75 -10.31
C GLY A 234 9.94 19.62 -11.19
N ILE A 235 9.42 18.57 -10.57
CA ILE A 235 8.88 17.38 -11.24
C ILE A 235 7.39 17.23 -10.86
N GLU A 236 6.54 17.01 -11.86
CA GLU A 236 5.12 16.73 -11.64
C GLU A 236 4.83 15.23 -11.74
N ILE A 237 4.04 14.73 -10.79
CA ILE A 237 3.50 13.36 -10.80
C ILE A 237 2.01 13.39 -10.46
N PRO A 238 1.18 12.50 -11.03
CA PRO A 238 -0.27 12.49 -10.85
C PRO A 238 -0.69 11.78 -9.56
N ILE A 239 -0.12 12.22 -8.42
CA ILE A 239 -0.42 11.64 -7.11
C ILE A 239 -1.24 12.63 -6.29
N GLU A 240 -2.40 12.19 -5.83
CA GLU A 240 -3.30 12.96 -4.99
C GLU A 240 -3.64 12.22 -3.70
N PRO A 241 -3.78 12.95 -2.57
CA PRO A 241 -4.34 12.36 -1.35
C PRO A 241 -5.85 12.16 -1.52
N LYS A 242 -6.30 10.92 -1.36
CA LYS A 242 -7.72 10.56 -1.36
C LYS A 242 -8.09 9.97 0.00
N LYS A 243 -9.17 10.47 0.61
CA LYS A 243 -9.59 10.04 1.94
C LYS A 243 -10.25 8.65 1.87
N ARG A 244 -9.92 7.82 2.83
CA ARG A 244 -10.49 6.48 3.01
C ARG A 244 -10.95 6.33 4.45
N TYR A 245 -12.20 6.02 4.64
CA TYR A 245 -12.80 5.80 5.95
C TYR A 245 -12.74 4.33 6.33
N SER A 246 -12.60 4.08 7.61
CA SER A 246 -12.62 2.73 8.20
C SER A 246 -13.42 2.72 9.49
N TRP A 247 -14.18 1.65 9.68
CA TRP A 247 -15.02 1.46 10.84
C TRP A 247 -14.87 0.04 11.40
N ILE A 248 -14.70 -0.08 12.71
CA ILE A 248 -14.79 -1.37 13.40
C ILE A 248 -16.13 -1.40 14.12
N PHE A 249 -16.89 -2.44 13.88
CA PHE A 249 -18.17 -2.67 14.55
C PHE A 249 -18.29 -4.11 15.06
N LYS A 250 -19.16 -4.30 16.04
CA LYS A 250 -19.56 -5.62 16.57
C LYS A 250 -21.00 -5.89 16.16
N ALA A 251 -21.24 -7.02 15.51
CA ALA A 251 -22.58 -7.48 15.21
C ALA A 251 -23.24 -8.05 16.47
N GLU A 252 -24.55 -7.81 16.67
CA GLU A 252 -25.34 -8.44 17.75
C GLU A 252 -25.40 -9.95 17.53
N ASN A 253 -25.58 -10.36 16.26
CA ASN A 253 -25.59 -11.75 15.83
C ASN A 253 -24.40 -12.00 14.90
N PRO A 254 -23.21 -12.38 15.42
CA PRO A 254 -22.04 -12.65 14.61
C PRO A 254 -22.28 -13.76 13.58
N LEU A 255 -21.54 -13.72 12.48
CA LEU A 255 -21.60 -14.76 11.45
C LEU A 255 -21.07 -16.10 12.00
N ASP A 256 -21.60 -17.19 11.48
CA ASP A 256 -21.26 -18.56 11.88
C ASP A 256 -19.96 -19.08 11.23
N ARG A 257 -19.35 -18.29 10.33
CA ARG A 257 -18.13 -18.59 9.59
C ARG A 257 -17.40 -17.32 9.20
N ASP A 258 -16.15 -17.48 8.78
CA ASP A 258 -15.31 -16.37 8.35
C ASP A 258 -15.92 -15.61 7.17
N LEU A 259 -15.85 -14.28 7.26
CA LEU A 259 -16.27 -13.36 6.23
C LEU A 259 -15.05 -13.02 5.33
N PRO A 260 -15.04 -13.41 4.04
CA PRO A 260 -14.05 -12.90 3.12
C PRO A 260 -14.04 -11.37 3.10
N LEU A 261 -12.89 -10.74 2.83
CA LEU A 261 -12.93 -9.33 2.51
C LEU A 261 -13.78 -9.14 1.26
N THR A 262 -14.98 -8.64 1.46
CA THR A 262 -16.02 -8.54 0.45
C THR A 262 -16.11 -7.13 -0.07
N ILE A 263 -15.96 -6.95 -1.37
CA ILE A 263 -16.19 -5.70 -2.08
C ILE A 263 -17.61 -5.74 -2.64
N ASP A 264 -18.46 -4.93 -2.06
CA ASP A 264 -19.83 -4.73 -2.53
C ASP A 264 -19.82 -3.95 -3.87
N PRO A 265 -20.81 -4.12 -4.75
CA PRO A 265 -20.93 -3.33 -5.98
C PRO A 265 -20.95 -1.81 -5.79
N SER A 266 -21.26 -1.33 -4.59
CA SER A 266 -21.19 0.08 -4.20
C SER A 266 -19.76 0.61 -3.96
N GLY A 267 -18.74 -0.29 -3.87
CA GLY A 267 -17.38 0.04 -3.45
C GLY A 267 -17.14 -0.07 -1.94
N ILE A 268 -18.20 -0.14 -1.12
CA ILE A 268 -18.07 -0.41 0.31
C ILE A 268 -17.54 -1.84 0.50
N HIS A 269 -16.61 -1.98 1.40
CA HIS A 269 -16.03 -3.29 1.70
C HIS A 269 -16.08 -3.62 3.19
N VAL A 270 -16.09 -4.92 3.48
CA VAL A 270 -16.13 -5.42 4.87
C VAL A 270 -15.38 -6.74 4.99
N ARG A 271 -14.71 -6.93 6.11
CA ARG A 271 -13.99 -8.17 6.43
C ARG A 271 -14.15 -8.60 7.86
N GLU A 272 -13.81 -9.84 8.12
CA GLU A 272 -13.62 -10.37 9.47
C GLU A 272 -12.51 -9.60 10.20
N ASN A 273 -12.76 -9.24 11.47
CA ASN A 273 -11.75 -8.60 12.34
C ASN A 273 -11.47 -9.44 13.60
N GLY A 274 -12.21 -10.54 13.78
CA GLY A 274 -12.09 -11.47 14.89
C GLY A 274 -12.99 -11.14 16.08
N GLY A 275 -13.32 -12.17 16.85
CA GLY A 275 -14.11 -12.01 18.07
C GLY A 275 -15.54 -11.49 17.87
N GLY A 276 -16.15 -11.75 16.73
CA GLY A 276 -17.48 -11.22 16.36
C GLY A 276 -17.47 -9.74 16.02
N THR A 277 -16.29 -9.20 15.71
CA THR A 277 -16.13 -7.84 15.18
C THR A 277 -15.73 -7.87 13.71
N TYR A 278 -16.11 -6.82 13.00
CA TYR A 278 -15.86 -6.65 11.57
C TYR A 278 -15.27 -5.28 11.30
N GLN A 279 -14.48 -5.18 10.23
CA GLN A 279 -13.98 -3.89 9.75
C GLN A 279 -14.61 -3.59 8.40
N ALA A 280 -15.33 -2.48 8.31
CA ALA A 280 -15.80 -1.90 7.06
C ALA A 280 -14.85 -0.80 6.60
N GLY A 281 -14.87 -0.51 5.30
CA GLY A 281 -14.16 0.61 4.70
C GLY A 281 -14.87 1.10 3.44
N GLY A 282 -14.52 2.31 3.03
CA GLY A 282 -15.08 2.94 1.84
C GLY A 282 -14.69 4.39 1.71
N HIS A 283 -15.21 5.03 0.68
CA HIS A 283 -15.03 6.44 0.39
C HIS A 283 -16.28 7.02 -0.28
N GLU A 284 -16.40 8.32 -0.29
CA GLU A 284 -17.46 9.02 -0.99
C GLU A 284 -17.41 8.75 -2.49
N ILE A 285 -18.56 8.75 -3.15
CA ILE A 285 -18.70 8.44 -4.59
C ILE A 285 -17.85 9.39 -5.46
N GLU A 286 -17.80 10.68 -5.11
CA GLU A 286 -17.04 11.68 -5.88
C GLU A 286 -15.53 11.58 -5.67
N ASP A 287 -15.09 10.93 -4.61
CA ASP A 287 -13.68 10.72 -4.23
C ASP A 287 -12.80 11.98 -4.41
N PRO A 288 -13.13 13.10 -3.75
CA PRO A 288 -12.42 14.37 -3.94
C PRO A 288 -10.97 14.28 -3.44
N THR A 289 -10.10 15.12 -4.02
CA THR A 289 -8.78 15.37 -3.44
C THR A 289 -8.95 16.14 -2.13
N VAL A 290 -8.26 15.69 -1.08
CA VAL A 290 -8.34 16.31 0.24
C VAL A 290 -7.03 16.99 0.64
N ASP A 291 -7.05 17.80 1.69
CA ASP A 291 -5.83 18.31 2.30
C ASP A 291 -5.01 17.18 2.95
N PHE A 292 -3.70 17.30 2.92
CA PHE A 292 -2.78 16.28 3.47
C PHE A 292 -2.92 16.07 4.97
N ASP A 293 -3.52 17.01 5.69
CA ASP A 293 -3.73 16.97 7.13
C ASP A 293 -5.21 16.82 7.51
N ASP A 294 -6.10 16.59 6.51
CA ASP A 294 -7.52 16.35 6.75
C ASP A 294 -7.82 14.87 7.01
N PHE A 295 -7.88 14.50 8.29
CA PHE A 295 -8.30 13.18 8.78
C PHE A 295 -9.68 13.23 9.46
N SER A 296 -10.48 14.24 9.18
CA SER A 296 -11.84 14.35 9.71
C SER A 296 -12.72 13.19 9.24
N MET A 297 -13.60 12.71 10.13
CA MET A 297 -14.60 11.69 9.83
C MET A 297 -15.87 12.34 9.30
N ASP A 298 -16.51 11.65 8.37
CA ASP A 298 -17.90 11.91 7.97
C ASP A 298 -18.81 10.86 8.64
N HIS A 299 -19.52 11.27 9.70
CA HIS A 299 -20.41 10.38 10.45
C HIS A 299 -21.71 10.11 9.70
N GLU A 300 -22.19 11.08 8.89
CA GLU A 300 -23.41 10.92 8.08
C GLU A 300 -23.19 9.86 7.00
N PHE A 301 -21.98 9.79 6.42
CA PHE A 301 -21.63 8.77 5.44
C PHE A 301 -21.77 7.33 5.99
N TRP A 302 -21.38 7.10 7.26
CA TRP A 302 -21.63 5.82 7.92
C TRP A 302 -23.12 5.50 8.06
N GLU A 303 -23.90 6.45 8.57
CA GLU A 303 -25.31 6.21 8.90
C GLU A 303 -26.19 6.13 7.63
N GLU A 304 -25.92 6.97 6.65
CA GLU A 304 -26.76 7.08 5.46
C GLU A 304 -26.39 6.13 4.32
N GLN A 305 -25.13 5.72 4.25
CA GLN A 305 -24.65 4.91 3.11
C GLN A 305 -24.02 3.58 3.56
N VAL A 306 -22.98 3.62 4.40
CA VAL A 306 -22.18 2.43 4.69
C VAL A 306 -22.97 1.37 5.42
N TRP A 307 -23.57 1.71 6.55
CA TRP A 307 -24.36 0.76 7.33
C TRP A 307 -25.57 0.20 6.57
N PRO A 308 -26.41 0.99 5.88
CA PRO A 308 -27.49 0.45 5.04
C PRO A 308 -27.03 -0.54 3.98
N ILE A 309 -25.90 -0.27 3.30
CA ILE A 309 -25.32 -1.18 2.30
C ILE A 309 -24.87 -2.49 2.96
N LEU A 310 -24.18 -2.41 4.09
CA LEU A 310 -23.76 -3.60 4.85
C LEU A 310 -24.95 -4.42 5.33
N ALA A 311 -25.99 -3.78 5.87
CA ALA A 311 -27.21 -4.44 6.33
C ALA A 311 -28.00 -5.08 5.18
N HIS A 312 -28.00 -4.45 4.00
CA HIS A 312 -28.60 -5.04 2.79
C HIS A 312 -27.83 -6.29 2.35
N ARG A 313 -26.50 -6.20 2.28
CA ARG A 313 -25.64 -7.31 1.83
C ARG A 313 -25.58 -8.47 2.83
N ILE A 314 -25.56 -8.18 4.12
CA ILE A 314 -25.48 -9.15 5.21
C ILE A 314 -26.53 -8.77 6.25
N PRO A 315 -27.73 -9.39 6.21
CA PRO A 315 -28.86 -9.01 7.09
C PRO A 315 -28.55 -9.08 8.60
N GLN A 316 -27.59 -9.90 9.03
CA GLN A 316 -27.14 -9.92 10.43
C GLN A 316 -26.53 -8.60 10.88
N PHE A 317 -26.06 -7.74 9.98
CA PHE A 317 -25.49 -6.43 10.29
C PHE A 317 -26.53 -5.32 10.42
N THR A 318 -27.82 -5.64 10.39
CA THR A 318 -28.90 -4.71 10.75
C THR A 318 -28.78 -4.24 12.20
N SER A 319 -28.33 -5.13 13.11
CA SER A 319 -28.10 -4.83 14.52
C SER A 319 -26.61 -4.93 14.83
N LEU A 320 -25.99 -3.78 14.97
CA LEU A 320 -24.56 -3.69 15.29
C LEU A 320 -24.25 -2.52 16.23
N LYS A 321 -23.04 -2.54 16.79
CA LYS A 321 -22.48 -1.45 17.60
C LYS A 321 -21.17 -1.00 16.99
N LEU A 322 -21.08 0.25 16.59
CA LEU A 322 -19.82 0.88 16.19
C LEU A 322 -18.86 0.95 17.38
N ILE A 323 -17.61 0.54 17.20
CA ILE A 323 -16.57 0.50 18.24
C ILE A 323 -15.53 1.57 18.02
N ARG A 324 -15.06 1.73 16.77
CA ARG A 324 -13.99 2.63 16.39
C ARG A 324 -14.12 3.04 14.94
N GLU A 325 -13.67 4.26 14.65
CA GLU A 325 -13.61 4.79 13.30
C GLU A 325 -12.36 5.65 13.11
N TRP A 326 -11.88 5.75 11.91
CA TRP A 326 -10.78 6.62 11.51
C TRP A 326 -10.78 6.88 10.00
N ALA A 327 -10.14 7.97 9.61
CA ALA A 327 -9.83 8.26 8.22
C ALA A 327 -8.33 8.10 7.98
N GLY A 328 -7.97 7.66 6.78
CA GLY A 328 -6.60 7.59 6.28
C GLY A 328 -6.52 8.12 4.86
N HIS A 329 -5.31 8.27 4.32
CA HIS A 329 -5.12 8.73 2.96
C HIS A 329 -4.52 7.65 2.06
N TYR A 330 -5.11 7.48 0.89
CA TYR A 330 -4.43 6.83 -0.22
C TYR A 330 -3.54 7.85 -0.95
N ALA A 331 -2.36 7.41 -1.34
CA ALA A 331 -1.54 8.08 -2.34
C ALA A 331 -2.03 7.63 -3.72
N MET A 332 -3.11 8.25 -4.21
CA MET A 332 -3.78 7.82 -5.43
C MET A 332 -3.03 8.30 -6.65
N ASN A 333 -2.60 7.39 -7.52
CA ASN A 333 -2.19 7.74 -8.87
C ASN A 333 -3.45 7.88 -9.74
N ILE A 334 -3.86 9.11 -9.98
CA ILE A 334 -5.11 9.41 -10.71
C ILE A 334 -5.02 9.12 -12.22
N MET A 335 -3.83 8.82 -12.74
CA MET A 335 -3.65 8.49 -14.16
C MET A 335 -4.07 7.04 -14.46
N ASP A 336 -3.57 6.07 -13.67
CA ASP A 336 -3.73 4.64 -13.98
C ASP A 336 -3.79 3.73 -12.75
N GLN A 337 -3.78 4.33 -11.55
CA GLN A 337 -3.91 3.64 -10.26
C GLN A 337 -2.79 2.63 -9.95
N ASN A 338 -1.68 2.70 -10.68
CA ASN A 338 -0.47 1.92 -10.43
C ASN A 338 0.68 2.77 -9.91
N ALA A 339 1.59 2.14 -9.18
CA ALA A 339 2.76 2.80 -8.61
C ALA A 339 3.65 3.44 -9.67
N ILE A 340 4.34 4.51 -9.31
CA ILE A 340 5.47 5.07 -10.07
C ILE A 340 6.74 4.64 -9.34
N ILE A 341 7.59 3.87 -10.01
CA ILE A 341 8.83 3.32 -9.43
C ILE A 341 10.02 3.55 -10.35
N GLY A 342 11.21 3.71 -9.74
CA GLY A 342 12.46 3.85 -10.47
C GLY A 342 12.85 5.29 -10.79
N PRO A 343 13.89 5.51 -11.60
CA PRO A 343 14.48 6.83 -11.81
C PRO A 343 13.62 7.75 -12.68
N HIS A 344 13.73 9.03 -12.39
CA HIS A 344 13.23 10.06 -13.31
C HIS A 344 14.09 10.08 -14.60
N SER A 345 13.46 10.28 -15.75
CA SER A 345 14.11 10.19 -17.07
C SER A 345 15.26 11.18 -17.29
N ILE A 346 15.22 12.35 -16.65
CA ILE A 346 16.26 13.40 -16.78
C ILE A 346 17.05 13.52 -15.47
N VAL A 347 16.37 13.66 -14.34
CA VAL A 347 16.99 13.77 -13.01
C VAL A 347 17.21 12.37 -12.46
N GLN A 348 18.16 11.65 -13.02
CA GLN A 348 18.31 10.18 -12.87
C GLN A 348 18.59 9.70 -11.44
N ASN A 349 19.07 10.58 -10.57
CA ASN A 349 19.27 10.26 -9.15
C ASN A 349 18.06 10.62 -8.26
N PHE A 350 16.91 10.98 -8.86
CA PHE A 350 15.62 11.08 -8.17
C PHE A 350 14.80 9.84 -8.50
N ILE A 351 14.59 9.01 -7.48
CA ILE A 351 13.96 7.70 -7.60
C ILE A 351 12.54 7.78 -7.05
N PHE A 352 11.57 7.41 -7.82
CA PHE A 352 10.18 7.34 -7.40
C PHE A 352 9.89 6.03 -6.67
N LEU A 353 9.07 6.13 -5.64
CA LEU A 353 8.43 5.04 -4.91
C LEU A 353 7.08 5.54 -4.40
N ASN A 354 6.18 5.86 -5.33
CA ASN A 354 4.98 6.65 -5.09
C ASN A 354 3.73 6.07 -5.73
N GLY A 355 2.55 6.52 -5.30
CA GLY A 355 1.29 6.31 -6.02
C GLY A 355 0.73 4.90 -5.92
N PHE A 356 0.77 4.29 -4.76
CA PHE A 356 0.36 2.89 -4.57
C PHE A 356 -1.15 2.67 -4.52
N SER A 357 -1.96 3.71 -4.53
CA SER A 357 -3.43 3.66 -4.75
C SER A 357 -4.15 2.59 -3.90
N GLY A 358 -3.79 2.48 -2.61
CA GLY A 358 -4.37 1.51 -1.69
C GLY A 358 -3.65 0.14 -1.60
N HIS A 359 -2.68 -0.15 -2.48
CA HIS A 359 -2.00 -1.46 -2.50
C HIS A 359 -0.65 -1.46 -1.77
N GLY A 360 -0.20 -0.33 -1.25
CA GLY A 360 1.17 -0.13 -0.78
C GLY A 360 1.63 -1.13 0.26
N SER A 361 0.83 -1.41 1.28
CA SER A 361 1.26 -2.29 2.36
C SER A 361 1.67 -3.68 1.84
N GLN A 362 0.86 -4.29 0.99
CA GLN A 362 1.15 -5.61 0.43
C GLN A 362 2.25 -5.57 -0.65
N GLN A 363 2.46 -4.45 -1.34
CA GLN A 363 3.48 -4.34 -2.38
C GLN A 363 4.87 -3.97 -1.81
N ALA A 364 4.94 -3.47 -0.58
CA ALA A 364 6.16 -2.94 0.00
C ALA A 364 7.37 -3.89 -0.04
N PRO A 365 7.26 -5.20 0.23
CA PRO A 365 8.40 -6.11 0.12
C PRO A 365 9.01 -6.13 -1.28
N ALA A 366 8.20 -6.28 -2.32
CA ALA A 366 8.67 -6.34 -3.70
C ALA A 366 9.21 -5.00 -4.20
N MET A 367 8.52 -3.91 -3.87
CA MET A 367 8.87 -2.57 -4.33
C MET A 367 10.14 -2.04 -3.66
N GLY A 368 10.30 -2.27 -2.35
CA GLY A 368 11.54 -1.91 -1.64
C GLY A 368 12.74 -2.70 -2.16
N ARG A 369 12.56 -4.01 -2.44
CA ARG A 369 13.60 -4.84 -3.06
C ARG A 369 13.98 -4.31 -4.43
N ALA A 370 13.02 -4.00 -5.28
CA ALA A 370 13.27 -3.52 -6.63
C ALA A 370 14.04 -2.18 -6.64
N VAL A 371 13.68 -1.23 -5.76
CA VAL A 371 14.44 0.03 -5.62
C VAL A 371 15.85 -0.24 -5.11
N ALA A 372 16.04 -1.15 -4.16
CA ALA A 372 17.34 -1.53 -3.66
C ALA A 372 18.22 -2.18 -4.76
N GLU A 373 17.64 -3.09 -5.56
CA GLU A 373 18.31 -3.68 -6.72
C GLU A 373 18.76 -2.60 -7.72
N PHE A 374 17.84 -1.69 -8.07
CA PHE A 374 18.15 -0.62 -9.00
C PHE A 374 19.27 0.31 -8.49
N LEU A 375 19.21 0.71 -7.22
CA LEU A 375 20.24 1.58 -6.61
C LEU A 375 21.60 0.90 -6.50
N THR A 376 21.63 -0.43 -6.35
CA THR A 376 22.87 -1.20 -6.23
C THR A 376 23.47 -1.56 -7.59
N HIS A 377 22.62 -2.01 -8.54
CA HIS A 377 23.06 -2.63 -9.78
C HIS A 377 22.74 -1.82 -11.04
N GLY A 378 21.92 -0.77 -10.93
CA GLY A 378 21.42 0.01 -12.07
C GLY A 378 20.30 -0.68 -12.86
N GLU A 379 19.82 -1.83 -12.41
CA GLU A 379 18.76 -2.61 -13.06
C GLU A 379 17.93 -3.41 -12.03
N TYR A 380 16.74 -3.83 -12.41
CA TYR A 380 15.92 -4.77 -11.66
C TYR A 380 16.43 -6.20 -11.89
N LYS A 381 16.64 -6.96 -10.82
CA LYS A 381 17.21 -8.32 -10.90
C LYS A 381 16.14 -9.41 -10.80
N THR A 382 15.07 -9.17 -10.04
CA THR A 382 14.09 -10.22 -9.71
C THR A 382 12.76 -10.04 -10.43
N LEU A 383 12.14 -8.87 -10.31
CA LEU A 383 10.93 -8.50 -11.02
C LEU A 383 11.19 -7.24 -11.82
N ASP A 384 10.96 -7.27 -13.13
CA ASP A 384 11.11 -6.09 -13.98
C ASP A 384 9.99 -5.07 -13.68
N MET A 385 10.34 -4.01 -12.97
CA MET A 385 9.42 -2.91 -12.64
C MET A 385 9.39 -1.80 -13.70
N SER A 386 10.08 -1.96 -14.83
CA SER A 386 10.11 -0.97 -15.92
C SER A 386 8.72 -0.54 -16.41
N PRO A 387 7.68 -1.42 -16.43
CA PRO A 387 6.32 -0.99 -16.76
C PRO A 387 5.75 0.09 -15.83
N PHE A 388 6.19 0.16 -14.58
CA PHE A 388 5.79 1.18 -13.61
C PHE A 388 6.65 2.44 -13.66
N GLY A 389 7.62 2.51 -14.58
CA GLY A 389 8.54 3.62 -14.71
C GLY A 389 7.87 4.95 -15.06
N TYR A 390 8.51 6.07 -14.67
CA TYR A 390 8.02 7.43 -14.91
C TYR A 390 7.81 7.76 -16.40
N GLY A 391 8.52 7.06 -17.30
CA GLY A 391 8.36 7.24 -18.74
C GLY A 391 6.94 7.06 -19.27
N ARG A 392 6.11 6.23 -18.59
CA ARG A 392 4.70 6.06 -18.97
C ARG A 392 3.86 7.31 -18.67
N ILE A 393 4.21 8.03 -17.60
CA ILE A 393 3.55 9.29 -17.22
C ILE A 393 3.80 10.35 -18.29
N LEU A 394 5.07 10.52 -18.71
CA LEU A 394 5.44 11.48 -19.75
C LEU A 394 4.81 11.20 -21.11
N ASN A 395 4.57 9.94 -21.44
CA ASN A 395 4.04 9.52 -22.73
C ASN A 395 2.55 9.23 -22.71
N ASP A 396 1.85 9.51 -21.62
CA ASP A 396 0.43 9.18 -21.37
C ASP A 396 0.07 7.71 -21.71
N LYS A 397 1.00 6.79 -21.39
CA LYS A 397 0.81 5.35 -21.59
C LYS A 397 0.28 4.71 -20.32
N LYS A 398 -1.04 4.73 -20.16
CA LYS A 398 -1.72 4.19 -18.98
C LYS A 398 -1.55 2.69 -18.85
N LEU A 399 -1.14 2.25 -17.67
CA LEU A 399 -1.19 0.87 -17.23
C LEU A 399 -2.30 0.73 -16.19
N ILE A 400 -3.55 0.67 -16.66
CA ILE A 400 -4.71 0.76 -15.77
C ILE A 400 -4.84 -0.52 -14.93
N GLU A 401 -4.92 -0.35 -13.61
CA GLU A 401 -5.38 -1.42 -12.71
C GLU A 401 -6.90 -1.28 -12.53
N GLU A 402 -7.63 -2.28 -13.04
CA GLU A 402 -9.10 -2.21 -13.16
C GLU A 402 -9.83 -2.70 -11.90
N ALA A 403 -9.14 -3.34 -10.96
CA ALA A 403 -9.72 -3.93 -9.74
C ALA A 403 -9.28 -3.16 -8.49
N ILE A 404 -9.61 -1.87 -8.39
CA ILE A 404 -9.31 -1.00 -7.24
C ILE A 404 -10.54 -0.78 -6.38
N ILE A 405 -10.28 -0.51 -5.10
CA ILE A 405 -11.28 -0.24 -4.07
C ILE A 405 -11.09 1.18 -3.56
#